data_97adaeae54ce97cb1cec3537fc78674e
#
_entry.id   97adaeae54ce97cb1cec3537fc78674e
#
_cell.length_a   1.000
_cell.length_b   1.000
_cell.length_c   1.000
_cell.angle_alpha   90.00
_cell.angle_beta   90.00
_cell.angle_gamma   90.00
#
_symmetry.space_group_name_H-M   'P 1'
#
loop_
_entity.id
_entity.type
_entity.pdbx_description
1 polymer ?
#
loop_
_entity_poly.entity_id
_entity_poly.type
_entity_poly.pdbx_seq_one_letter_code
_entity_poly.pdbx_strand_id
1 'polypeptide(L)'
;LAPYSGGVWHNTILPEDRREVIASFCEAMESKADRSRAEYRIERADGSHLLVEDRAAIIRSKDGTAIRVVGAVRDITESRRLEDILRENQSLEALGQLTGGVAHDFNNMLMIIMGNAETLAEDLASPSDRERLELIHSAARNGAELTSRLLSFARQQPLAPQRIDIAEQMAQAARLIRHALPDQVELTVDVEGQTLYAEVDPSQLDNALVNLALNARDAMPRGGSLSLEARPYRVEAGLLDSVLEPGDYIRIAMVDTGAGIEPEIAPRVFEPFFTTKPIGDGTGLGLSMVYGFAK
;
A
#
# COMPACT_ATOMS: atom_id res chain seq x y z
N LEU A 1 29.34 -39.46 14.55
CA LEU A 1 28.09 -39.18 13.83
C LEU A 1 28.37 -39.45 12.35
N ALA A 2 27.76 -40.50 11.78
CA ALA A 2 27.81 -40.72 10.35
C ALA A 2 27.24 -39.51 9.63
N PRO A 3 27.88 -39.02 8.54
CA PRO A 3 27.37 -37.88 7.85
C PRO A 3 25.97 -38.21 7.30
N TYR A 4 24.98 -37.43 7.70
CA TYR A 4 23.63 -37.50 7.20
C TYR A 4 23.68 -37.34 5.68
N SER A 5 23.23 -38.38 4.96
CA SER A 5 23.22 -38.39 3.51
C SER A 5 22.04 -37.61 2.90
N GLY A 6 21.76 -36.45 3.47
CA GLY A 6 20.71 -35.53 3.04
C GLY A 6 21.08 -34.69 1.83
N GLY A 7 21.94 -35.19 0.94
CA GLY A 7 22.52 -34.42 -0.16
C GLY A 7 21.56 -33.79 -1.16
N VAL A 8 20.29 -34.19 -1.17
CA VAL A 8 19.28 -33.60 -2.06
C VAL A 8 18.49 -32.51 -1.33
N TRP A 9 18.08 -32.75 -0.08
CA TRP A 9 17.22 -31.84 0.69
C TRP A 9 17.86 -30.46 0.91
N HIS A 10 19.06 -30.41 1.46
CA HIS A 10 19.71 -29.11 1.77
C HIS A 10 20.08 -28.31 0.53
N ASN A 11 20.21 -28.96 -0.65
CA ASN A 11 20.50 -28.26 -1.89
C ASN A 11 19.27 -27.55 -2.47
N THR A 12 18.06 -28.00 -2.12
CA THR A 12 16.82 -27.34 -2.55
C THR A 12 16.47 -26.12 -1.70
N ILE A 13 17.07 -25.97 -0.50
CA ILE A 13 16.87 -24.80 0.36
C ILE A 13 17.59 -23.60 -0.25
N LEU A 14 16.92 -22.44 -0.31
CA LEU A 14 17.56 -21.20 -0.77
C LEU A 14 18.85 -20.94 0.03
N PRO A 15 19.93 -20.45 -0.63
CA PRO A 15 21.22 -20.22 0.01
C PRO A 15 21.14 -19.36 1.27
N GLU A 16 20.25 -18.38 1.29
CA GLU A 16 20.04 -17.45 2.39
C GLU A 16 19.47 -18.15 3.64
N ASP A 17 18.50 -19.06 3.46
CA ASP A 17 17.81 -19.74 4.55
C ASP A 17 18.59 -20.98 5.02
N ARG A 18 19.48 -21.53 4.18
CA ARG A 18 20.17 -22.81 4.37
C ARG A 18 20.92 -22.91 5.68
N ARG A 19 21.65 -21.86 6.05
CA ARG A 19 22.49 -21.87 7.24
C ARG A 19 21.66 -22.00 8.52
N GLU A 20 20.59 -21.26 8.62
CA GLU A 20 19.70 -21.24 9.81
C GLU A 20 18.93 -22.54 9.92
N VAL A 21 18.37 -23.04 8.82
CA VAL A 21 17.59 -24.29 8.78
C VAL A 21 18.47 -25.49 9.17
N ILE A 22 19.69 -25.59 8.62
CA ILE A 22 20.60 -26.69 8.97
C ILE A 22 21.02 -26.60 10.44
N ALA A 23 21.32 -25.40 10.96
CA ALA A 23 21.71 -25.22 12.36
C ALA A 23 20.59 -25.66 13.31
N SER A 24 19.33 -25.22 13.06
CA SER A 24 18.16 -25.60 13.82
C SER A 24 17.91 -27.11 13.79
N PHE A 25 18.09 -27.74 12.63
CA PHE A 25 17.94 -29.18 12.49
C PHE A 25 19.02 -29.95 13.27
N CYS A 26 20.29 -29.53 13.20
CA CYS A 26 21.38 -30.12 13.98
C CYS A 26 21.14 -29.98 15.49
N GLU A 27 20.70 -28.82 15.94
CA GLU A 27 20.33 -28.61 17.37
C GLU A 27 19.20 -29.54 17.79
N ALA A 28 18.16 -29.72 16.98
CA ALA A 28 17.09 -30.69 17.27
C ALA A 28 17.58 -32.12 17.35
N MET A 29 18.57 -32.51 16.52
CA MET A 29 19.18 -33.86 16.56
C MET A 29 20.00 -34.08 17.81
N GLU A 30 20.73 -33.07 18.27
CA GLU A 30 21.62 -33.15 19.45
C GLU A 30 20.84 -32.99 20.76
N SER A 31 19.71 -32.28 20.75
CA SER A 31 18.84 -32.09 21.91
C SER A 31 18.04 -33.36 22.24
N LYS A 32 17.21 -33.30 23.28
CA LYS A 32 16.23 -34.36 23.63
C LYS A 32 14.88 -34.17 22.89
N ALA A 33 14.81 -33.30 21.91
CA ALA A 33 13.56 -33.06 21.16
C ALA A 33 13.19 -34.29 20.33
N ASP A 34 11.93 -34.68 20.35
CA ASP A 34 11.39 -35.76 19.52
C ASP A 34 10.77 -35.23 18.22
N ARG A 35 10.71 -33.92 18.06
CA ARG A 35 10.14 -33.25 16.87
C ARG A 35 10.96 -32.02 16.49
N SER A 36 11.01 -31.75 15.20
CA SER A 36 11.55 -30.52 14.61
C SER A 36 10.48 -29.89 13.74
N ARG A 37 10.43 -28.58 13.72
CA ARG A 37 9.59 -27.78 12.81
C ARG A 37 10.42 -26.60 12.33
N ALA A 38 10.42 -26.40 11.01
CA ALA A 38 11.07 -25.25 10.39
C ALA A 38 10.22 -24.75 9.21
N GLU A 39 10.26 -23.45 8.94
CA GLU A 39 9.70 -22.84 7.76
C GLU A 39 10.86 -22.24 6.97
N TYR A 40 10.95 -22.53 5.67
CA TYR A 40 12.03 -22.06 4.81
C TYR A 40 11.61 -22.06 3.34
N ARG A 41 12.37 -21.34 2.52
CA ARG A 41 12.14 -21.27 1.07
C ARG A 41 12.93 -22.34 0.36
N ILE A 42 12.28 -22.98 -0.62
CA ILE A 42 12.92 -23.93 -1.53
C ILE A 42 12.79 -23.44 -2.97
N GLU A 43 13.77 -23.79 -3.79
CA GLU A 43 13.77 -23.54 -5.23
C GLU A 43 13.24 -24.77 -5.96
N ARG A 44 12.26 -24.55 -6.86
CA ARG A 44 11.75 -25.57 -7.77
C ARG A 44 12.67 -25.72 -8.99
N ALA A 45 12.48 -26.80 -9.73
CA ALA A 45 13.22 -27.07 -10.96
C ALA A 45 12.97 -26.02 -12.07
N ASP A 46 11.87 -25.29 -12.01
CA ASP A 46 11.52 -24.19 -12.91
C ASP A 46 12.08 -22.83 -12.46
N GLY A 47 12.85 -22.79 -11.35
CA GLY A 47 13.40 -21.56 -10.76
C GLY A 47 12.43 -20.80 -9.86
N SER A 48 11.19 -21.24 -9.71
CA SER A 48 10.24 -20.62 -8.79
C SER A 48 10.53 -21.00 -7.34
N HIS A 49 10.15 -20.12 -6.40
CA HIS A 49 10.35 -20.32 -4.97
C HIS A 49 9.04 -20.72 -4.27
N LEU A 50 9.15 -21.67 -3.33
CA LEU A 50 8.05 -22.05 -2.43
C LEU A 50 8.46 -21.79 -1.01
N LEU A 51 7.53 -21.30 -0.20
CA LEU A 51 7.63 -21.33 1.25
C LEU A 51 7.07 -22.67 1.74
N VAL A 52 7.88 -23.42 2.46
CA VAL A 52 7.48 -24.74 2.96
C VAL A 52 7.58 -24.81 4.46
N GLU A 53 6.67 -25.58 5.06
CA GLU A 53 6.74 -26.04 6.45
C GLU A 53 7.26 -27.46 6.46
N ASP A 54 8.40 -27.69 7.11
CA ASP A 54 8.98 -29.01 7.37
C ASP A 54 8.67 -29.42 8.81
N ARG A 55 8.02 -30.57 8.96
CA ARG A 55 7.74 -31.18 10.25
C ARG A 55 8.37 -32.55 10.30
N ALA A 56 9.29 -32.76 11.21
CA ALA A 56 9.99 -34.01 11.37
C ALA A 56 9.84 -34.60 12.76
N ALA A 57 9.70 -35.92 12.85
CA ALA A 57 9.80 -36.72 14.07
C ALA A 57 11.18 -37.35 14.14
N ILE A 58 11.84 -37.22 15.29
CA ILE A 58 13.17 -37.76 15.54
C ILE A 58 13.02 -39.04 16.37
N ILE A 59 13.31 -40.16 15.76
CA ILE A 59 13.28 -41.48 16.42
C ILE A 59 14.63 -41.72 17.08
N ARG A 60 14.61 -42.02 18.38
CA ARG A 60 15.80 -42.21 19.21
C ARG A 60 15.93 -43.66 19.69
N SER A 61 17.15 -44.09 19.90
CA SER A 61 17.45 -45.35 20.60
C SER A 61 17.24 -45.19 22.09
N LYS A 62 17.35 -46.33 22.83
CA LYS A 62 17.16 -46.35 24.30
C LYS A 62 18.16 -45.48 25.06
N ASP A 63 19.33 -45.19 24.48
CA ASP A 63 20.35 -44.33 25.02
C ASP A 63 20.16 -42.84 24.68
N GLY A 64 19.09 -42.49 23.95
CA GLY A 64 18.75 -41.13 23.54
C GLY A 64 19.39 -40.70 22.23
N THR A 65 20.20 -41.54 21.57
CA THR A 65 20.81 -41.22 20.28
C THR A 65 19.78 -41.20 19.17
N ALA A 66 19.76 -40.14 18.36
CA ALA A 66 18.88 -40.04 17.19
C ALA A 66 19.31 -41.05 16.11
N ILE A 67 18.40 -41.98 15.77
CA ILE A 67 18.66 -43.08 14.81
C ILE A 67 17.95 -42.90 13.48
N ARG A 68 16.84 -42.16 13.47
CA ARG A 68 16.05 -41.92 12.26
C ARG A 68 15.26 -40.64 12.40
N VAL A 69 15.09 -39.95 11.27
CA VAL A 69 14.19 -38.82 11.14
C VAL A 69 13.17 -39.14 10.07
N VAL A 70 11.91 -38.87 10.35
CA VAL A 70 10.80 -39.02 9.39
C VAL A 70 10.01 -37.73 9.42
N GLY A 71 9.86 -37.10 8.27
CA GLY A 71 9.20 -35.81 8.17
C GLY A 71 8.31 -35.71 6.93
N ALA A 72 7.55 -34.64 6.90
CA ALA A 72 6.74 -34.20 5.78
C ALA A 72 6.98 -32.73 5.53
N VAL A 73 7.13 -32.36 4.28
CA VAL A 73 7.24 -31.00 3.80
C VAL A 73 5.93 -30.60 3.16
N ARG A 74 5.35 -29.50 3.63
CA ARG A 74 4.09 -28.95 3.15
C ARG A 74 4.35 -27.59 2.51
N ASP A 75 3.84 -27.38 1.31
CA ASP A 75 3.77 -26.06 0.70
C ASP A 75 2.76 -25.20 1.46
N ILE A 76 3.23 -24.07 2.01
CA ILE A 76 2.42 -23.11 2.77
C ILE A 76 2.40 -21.72 2.08
N THR A 77 2.89 -21.62 0.85
CA THR A 77 3.03 -20.35 0.12
C THR A 77 1.70 -19.61 0.03
N GLU A 78 0.66 -20.30 -0.46
CA GLU A 78 -0.66 -19.70 -0.61
C GLU A 78 -1.31 -19.42 0.75
N SER A 79 -1.19 -20.35 1.70
CA SER A 79 -1.76 -20.18 3.05
C SER A 79 -1.18 -18.97 3.77
N ARG A 80 0.14 -18.79 3.69
CA ARG A 80 0.82 -17.60 4.28
C ARG A 80 0.40 -16.32 3.60
N ARG A 81 0.36 -16.32 2.26
CA ARG A 81 -0.09 -15.15 1.50
C ARG A 81 -1.51 -14.73 1.91
N LEU A 82 -2.42 -15.68 2.07
CA LEU A 82 -3.79 -15.41 2.53
C LEU A 82 -3.84 -14.93 3.98
N GLU A 83 -3.04 -15.52 4.87
CA GLU A 83 -2.92 -15.07 6.27
C GLU A 83 -2.41 -13.62 6.36
N ASP A 84 -1.39 -13.27 5.56
CA ASP A 84 -0.82 -11.92 5.53
C ASP A 84 -1.83 -10.91 4.99
N ILE A 85 -2.55 -11.24 3.93
CA ILE A 85 -3.64 -10.40 3.39
C ILE A 85 -4.76 -10.21 4.42
N LEU A 86 -5.16 -11.29 5.12
CA LEU A 86 -6.19 -11.20 6.15
C LEU A 86 -5.73 -10.33 7.32
N ARG A 87 -4.48 -10.46 7.76
CA ARG A 87 -3.92 -9.66 8.86
C ARG A 87 -3.83 -8.18 8.46
N GLU A 88 -3.41 -7.89 7.24
CA GLU A 88 -3.37 -6.53 6.70
C GLU A 88 -4.78 -5.93 6.66
N ASN A 89 -5.76 -6.66 6.12
CA ASN A 89 -7.16 -6.23 6.07
C ASN A 89 -7.75 -5.99 7.46
N GLN A 90 -7.52 -6.87 8.43
CA GLN A 90 -7.99 -6.70 9.81
C GLN A 90 -7.36 -5.47 10.47
N SER A 91 -6.09 -5.21 10.22
CA SER A 91 -5.40 -4.02 10.73
C SER A 91 -5.99 -2.73 10.14
N LEU A 92 -6.27 -2.72 8.83
CA LEU A 92 -6.91 -1.60 8.15
C LEU A 92 -8.35 -1.39 8.63
N GLU A 93 -9.13 -2.45 8.84
CA GLU A 93 -10.49 -2.36 9.35
C GLU A 93 -10.54 -1.82 10.78
N ALA A 94 -9.68 -2.30 11.68
CA ALA A 94 -9.57 -1.78 13.03
C ALA A 94 -9.17 -0.30 13.05
N LEU A 95 -8.22 0.09 12.21
CA LEU A 95 -7.81 1.48 12.02
C LEU A 95 -8.96 2.32 11.48
N GLY A 96 -9.72 1.79 10.52
CA GLY A 96 -10.90 2.43 9.94
C GLY A 96 -11.97 2.76 10.98
N GLN A 97 -12.35 1.79 11.81
CA GLN A 97 -13.35 1.97 12.86
C GLN A 97 -12.93 3.01 13.90
N LEU A 98 -11.66 2.94 14.37
CA LEU A 98 -11.13 3.89 15.33
C LEU A 98 -11.06 5.31 14.74
N THR A 99 -10.57 5.42 13.50
CA THR A 99 -10.43 6.71 12.82
C THR A 99 -11.79 7.36 12.54
N GLY A 100 -12.82 6.57 12.22
CA GLY A 100 -14.17 7.07 11.96
C GLY A 100 -14.79 7.80 13.15
N GLY A 101 -14.70 7.23 14.36
CA GLY A 101 -15.20 7.83 15.59
C GLY A 101 -14.40 9.06 16.00
N VAL A 102 -13.09 8.94 16.02
CA VAL A 102 -12.18 10.01 16.39
C VAL A 102 -12.30 11.20 15.44
N ALA A 103 -12.36 10.97 14.14
CA ALA A 103 -12.48 12.03 13.15
C ALA A 103 -13.81 12.80 13.23
N HIS A 104 -14.92 12.13 13.57
CA HIS A 104 -16.19 12.79 13.83
C HIS A 104 -16.05 13.77 15.00
N ASP A 105 -15.41 13.38 16.09
CA ASP A 105 -15.23 14.21 17.27
C ASP A 105 -14.29 15.40 17.00
N PHE A 106 -13.20 15.16 16.24
CA PHE A 106 -12.32 16.24 15.77
C PHE A 106 -13.06 17.26 14.90
N ASN A 107 -13.88 16.81 13.95
CA ASN A 107 -14.66 17.71 13.11
C ASN A 107 -15.63 18.57 13.92
N ASN A 108 -16.25 18.01 14.97
CA ASN A 108 -17.11 18.77 15.87
C ASN A 108 -16.32 19.84 16.63
N MET A 109 -15.13 19.52 17.15
CA MET A 109 -14.27 20.51 17.81
C MET A 109 -13.82 21.62 16.86
N LEU A 110 -13.40 21.26 15.65
CA LEU A 110 -12.98 22.23 14.64
C LEU A 110 -14.11 23.14 14.18
N MET A 111 -15.33 22.60 14.06
CA MET A 111 -16.53 23.41 13.75
C MET A 111 -16.83 24.44 14.85
N ILE A 112 -16.69 24.06 16.13
CA ILE A 112 -16.83 24.99 17.27
C ILE A 112 -15.74 26.05 17.22
N ILE A 113 -14.48 25.71 16.93
CA ILE A 113 -13.37 26.66 16.85
C ILE A 113 -13.62 27.65 15.70
N MET A 114 -14.00 27.15 14.51
CA MET A 114 -14.29 28.00 13.35
C MET A 114 -15.46 28.96 13.62
N GLY A 115 -16.58 28.46 14.17
CA GLY A 115 -17.75 29.29 14.47
C GLY A 115 -17.46 30.38 15.50
N ASN A 116 -16.68 30.08 16.54
CA ASN A 116 -16.25 31.11 17.50
C ASN A 116 -15.28 32.12 16.88
N ALA A 117 -14.36 31.65 16.00
CA ALA A 117 -13.46 32.53 15.29
C ALA A 117 -14.21 33.48 14.34
N GLU A 118 -15.22 33.00 13.62
CA GLU A 118 -16.08 33.83 12.76
C GLU A 118 -16.84 34.90 13.56
N THR A 119 -17.41 34.51 14.70
CA THR A 119 -18.14 35.45 15.59
C THR A 119 -17.20 36.52 16.14
N LEU A 120 -15.98 36.15 16.57
CA LEU A 120 -15.00 37.11 17.04
C LEU A 120 -14.48 38.06 15.94
N ALA A 121 -14.49 37.62 14.68
CA ALA A 121 -14.05 38.46 13.56
C ALA A 121 -14.94 39.70 13.37
N GLU A 122 -16.24 39.61 13.70
CA GLU A 122 -17.22 40.70 13.60
C GLU A 122 -16.92 41.82 14.60
N ASP A 123 -16.39 41.47 15.79
CA ASP A 123 -16.20 42.41 16.91
C ASP A 123 -14.78 43.01 16.98
N LEU A 124 -13.82 42.50 16.19
CA LEU A 124 -12.41 42.92 16.28
C LEU A 124 -12.12 44.18 15.46
N ALA A 125 -11.70 45.22 16.17
CA ALA A 125 -11.27 46.50 15.56
C ALA A 125 -9.76 46.53 15.20
N SER A 126 -8.91 45.73 15.88
CA SER A 126 -7.46 45.74 15.72
C SER A 126 -7.03 44.91 14.49
N PRO A 127 -6.20 45.47 13.58
CA PRO A 127 -5.66 44.68 12.45
C PRO A 127 -4.81 43.47 12.89
N SER A 128 -4.03 43.63 13.97
CA SER A 128 -3.21 42.52 14.50
C SER A 128 -4.03 41.36 15.05
N ASP A 129 -5.21 41.64 15.62
CA ASP A 129 -6.07 40.58 16.15
C ASP A 129 -6.84 39.88 15.04
N ARG A 130 -7.15 40.59 13.96
CA ARG A 130 -7.70 39.97 12.74
C ARG A 130 -6.73 39.01 12.08
N GLU A 131 -5.44 39.39 11.97
CA GLU A 131 -4.40 38.50 11.43
C GLU A 131 -4.25 37.23 12.26
N ARG A 132 -4.28 37.34 13.59
CA ARG A 132 -4.23 36.15 14.48
C ARG A 132 -5.46 35.27 14.31
N LEU A 133 -6.62 35.88 14.12
CA LEU A 133 -7.87 35.15 13.91
C LEU A 133 -7.88 34.42 12.57
N GLU A 134 -7.35 35.02 11.51
CA GLU A 134 -7.16 34.35 10.22
C GLU A 134 -6.24 33.13 10.32
N LEU A 135 -5.18 33.23 11.14
CA LEU A 135 -4.30 32.09 11.43
C LEU A 135 -5.04 30.95 12.14
N ILE A 136 -5.88 31.28 13.14
CA ILE A 136 -6.69 30.29 13.85
C ILE A 136 -7.69 29.62 12.89
N HIS A 137 -8.37 30.41 12.06
CA HIS A 137 -9.33 29.93 11.08
C HIS A 137 -8.68 29.03 10.02
N SER A 138 -7.50 29.43 9.53
CA SER A 138 -6.70 28.63 8.60
C SER A 138 -6.25 27.30 9.23
N ALA A 139 -5.76 27.33 10.48
CA ALA A 139 -5.35 26.11 11.19
C ALA A 139 -6.52 25.15 11.42
N ALA A 140 -7.70 25.67 11.80
CA ALA A 140 -8.91 24.87 11.99
C ALA A 140 -9.38 24.24 10.66
N ARG A 141 -9.35 25.00 9.57
CA ARG A 141 -9.71 24.50 8.24
C ARG A 141 -8.75 23.39 7.77
N ASN A 142 -7.46 23.58 7.96
CA ASN A 142 -6.43 22.57 7.64
C ASN A 142 -6.64 21.30 8.47
N GLY A 143 -6.99 21.42 9.75
CA GLY A 143 -7.35 20.31 10.62
C GLY A 143 -8.59 19.55 10.13
N ALA A 144 -9.64 20.25 9.70
CA ALA A 144 -10.85 19.65 9.15
C ALA A 144 -10.57 18.90 7.83
N GLU A 145 -9.73 19.46 6.97
CA GLU A 145 -9.30 18.81 5.73
C GLU A 145 -8.50 17.53 6.02
N LEU A 146 -7.55 17.58 6.97
CA LEU A 146 -6.80 16.41 7.42
C LEU A 146 -7.71 15.32 7.96
N THR A 147 -8.67 15.70 8.79
CA THR A 147 -9.65 14.77 9.36
C THR A 147 -10.55 14.15 8.29
N SER A 148 -10.96 14.93 7.29
CA SER A 148 -11.73 14.45 6.15
C SER A 148 -10.94 13.42 5.32
N ARG A 149 -9.66 13.67 5.09
CA ARG A 149 -8.76 12.71 4.41
C ARG A 149 -8.56 11.43 5.22
N LEU A 150 -8.43 11.52 6.55
CA LEU A 150 -8.37 10.36 7.44
C LEU A 150 -9.66 9.55 7.41
N LEU A 151 -10.82 10.21 7.39
CA LEU A 151 -12.12 9.55 7.24
C LEU A 151 -12.29 8.86 5.89
N SER A 152 -11.80 9.46 4.82
CA SER A 152 -11.83 8.86 3.48
C SER A 152 -10.98 7.59 3.40
N PHE A 153 -9.84 7.57 4.10
CA PHE A 153 -9.01 6.37 4.26
C PHE A 153 -9.69 5.30 5.12
N ALA A 154 -10.34 5.71 6.21
CA ALA A 154 -10.95 4.81 7.20
C ALA A 154 -12.28 4.21 6.76
N ARG A 155 -13.03 4.91 5.92
CA ARG A 155 -14.28 4.41 5.33
C ARG A 155 -13.93 3.54 4.12
N GLN A 156 -13.81 2.24 4.35
CA GLN A 156 -14.06 1.26 3.30
C GLN A 156 -15.54 1.37 2.88
N GLN A 157 -15.88 2.40 2.09
CA GLN A 157 -17.16 2.35 1.39
C GLN A 157 -17.09 1.14 0.46
N PRO A 158 -18.08 0.23 0.50
CA PRO A 158 -18.12 -0.84 -0.49
C PRO A 158 -18.04 -0.19 -1.87
N LEU A 159 -17.07 -0.63 -2.68
CA LEU A 159 -16.92 -0.15 -4.05
C LEU A 159 -18.27 -0.31 -4.76
N ALA A 160 -18.68 0.72 -5.47
CA ALA A 160 -19.84 0.70 -6.35
C ALA A 160 -19.37 0.75 -7.82
N PRO A 161 -18.79 -0.37 -8.35
CA PRO A 161 -18.28 -0.39 -9.69
C PRO A 161 -19.39 -0.17 -10.70
N GLN A 162 -19.12 0.67 -11.68
CA GLN A 162 -20.00 1.01 -12.77
C GLN A 162 -19.22 0.93 -14.07
N ARG A 163 -19.91 0.56 -15.14
CA ARG A 163 -19.32 0.63 -16.48
C ARG A 163 -19.28 2.08 -16.94
N ILE A 164 -18.09 2.64 -16.98
CA ILE A 164 -17.86 4.05 -17.35
C ILE A 164 -16.99 4.16 -18.60
N ASP A 165 -17.14 5.28 -19.31
CA ASP A 165 -16.20 5.70 -20.35
C ASP A 165 -15.00 6.39 -19.70
N ILE A 166 -13.83 5.79 -19.85
CA ILE A 166 -12.59 6.28 -19.22
C ILE A 166 -12.18 7.65 -19.81
N ALA A 167 -12.45 7.92 -21.10
CA ALA A 167 -12.12 9.20 -21.68
C ALA A 167 -12.94 10.33 -21.05
N GLU A 168 -14.24 10.11 -20.85
CA GLU A 168 -15.12 11.06 -20.17
C GLU A 168 -14.71 11.28 -18.70
N GLN A 169 -14.43 10.18 -17.99
CA GLN A 169 -14.00 10.23 -16.59
C GLN A 169 -12.67 10.98 -16.43
N MET A 170 -11.68 10.71 -17.30
CA MET A 170 -10.40 11.42 -17.28
C MET A 170 -10.54 12.91 -17.59
N ALA A 171 -11.43 13.28 -18.51
CA ALA A 171 -11.74 14.68 -18.77
C ALA A 171 -12.41 15.37 -17.57
N GLN A 172 -13.22 14.64 -16.80
CA GLN A 172 -13.83 15.13 -15.57
C GLN A 172 -12.78 15.29 -14.47
N ALA A 173 -11.95 14.27 -14.22
CA ALA A 173 -10.86 14.32 -13.26
C ALA A 173 -9.87 15.47 -13.59
N ALA A 174 -9.54 15.67 -14.86
CA ALA A 174 -8.66 16.76 -15.29
C ALA A 174 -9.19 18.15 -14.92
N ARG A 175 -10.51 18.37 -14.95
CA ARG A 175 -11.11 19.63 -14.46
C ARG A 175 -10.89 19.85 -12.99
N LEU A 176 -11.05 18.79 -12.16
CA LEU A 176 -10.79 18.85 -10.72
C LEU A 176 -9.32 19.10 -10.42
N ILE A 177 -8.44 18.36 -11.11
CA ILE A 177 -6.98 18.45 -10.97
C ILE A 177 -6.49 19.87 -11.36
N ARG A 178 -7.02 20.46 -12.42
CA ARG A 178 -6.65 21.82 -12.86
C ARG A 178 -6.82 22.86 -11.76
N HIS A 179 -7.88 22.77 -10.97
CA HIS A 179 -8.11 23.67 -9.85
C HIS A 179 -7.14 23.45 -8.66
N ALA A 180 -6.56 22.27 -8.56
CA ALA A 180 -5.62 21.91 -7.48
C ALA A 180 -4.15 22.17 -7.84
N LEU A 181 -3.86 22.42 -9.13
CA LEU A 181 -2.52 22.68 -9.64
C LEU A 181 -2.26 24.20 -9.76
N PRO A 182 -1.05 24.67 -9.46
CA PRO A 182 -0.65 26.04 -9.74
C PRO A 182 -0.51 26.28 -11.24
N ASP A 183 -0.62 27.56 -11.67
CA ASP A 183 -0.59 27.95 -13.09
C ASP A 183 0.71 27.54 -13.81
N GLN A 184 1.80 27.33 -13.07
CA GLN A 184 3.11 26.94 -13.62
C GLN A 184 3.21 25.46 -13.97
N VAL A 185 2.17 24.65 -13.66
CA VAL A 185 2.13 23.23 -14.02
C VAL A 185 1.18 23.04 -15.19
N GLU A 186 1.74 22.60 -16.32
CA GLU A 186 0.95 22.26 -17.52
C GLU A 186 0.32 20.88 -17.35
N LEU A 187 -1.01 20.78 -17.47
CA LEU A 187 -1.74 19.52 -17.45
C LEU A 187 -2.15 19.10 -18.86
N THR A 188 -1.73 17.92 -19.27
CA THR A 188 -2.14 17.27 -20.51
C THR A 188 -2.94 16.00 -20.22
N VAL A 189 -3.91 15.68 -21.10
CA VAL A 189 -4.70 14.44 -21.03
C VAL A 189 -4.56 13.74 -22.38
N ASP A 190 -4.10 12.50 -22.35
CA ASP A 190 -3.89 11.69 -23.56
C ASP A 190 -4.58 10.33 -23.41
N VAL A 191 -5.64 10.12 -24.15
CA VAL A 191 -6.42 8.89 -24.16
C VAL A 191 -6.29 8.22 -25.51
N GLU A 192 -5.66 7.07 -25.58
CA GLU A 192 -5.49 6.31 -26.80
C GLU A 192 -6.71 5.42 -27.07
N GLY A 193 -7.39 5.68 -28.18
CA GLY A 193 -8.56 4.92 -28.62
C GLY A 193 -9.85 5.72 -28.60
N GLN A 194 -10.84 5.25 -29.37
CA GLN A 194 -12.11 5.99 -29.51
C GLN A 194 -13.10 5.74 -28.38
N THR A 195 -12.99 4.60 -27.67
CA THR A 195 -13.93 4.25 -26.60
C THR A 195 -13.30 3.21 -25.68
N LEU A 196 -12.93 3.62 -24.47
CA LEU A 196 -12.37 2.74 -23.43
C LEU A 196 -13.38 2.61 -22.32
N TYR A 197 -14.00 1.43 -22.17
CA TYR A 197 -14.91 1.16 -21.07
C TYR A 197 -14.25 0.27 -20.01
N ALA A 198 -14.38 0.66 -18.74
CA ALA A 198 -13.99 -0.14 -17.60
C ALA A 198 -15.13 -0.23 -16.58
N GLU A 199 -15.13 -1.28 -15.80
CA GLU A 199 -15.99 -1.42 -14.61
C GLU A 199 -15.19 -0.99 -13.39
N VAL A 200 -15.49 0.20 -12.86
CA VAL A 200 -14.74 0.83 -11.76
C VAL A 200 -15.66 1.79 -11.00
N ASP A 201 -15.36 2.04 -9.74
CA ASP A 201 -16.04 3.11 -8.99
C ASP A 201 -15.51 4.48 -9.42
N PRO A 202 -16.34 5.34 -10.06
CA PRO A 202 -15.89 6.63 -10.59
C PRO A 202 -15.32 7.55 -9.51
N SER A 203 -15.94 7.55 -8.32
CA SER A 203 -15.56 8.42 -7.21
C SER A 203 -14.19 8.01 -6.65
N GLN A 204 -13.93 6.72 -6.57
CA GLN A 204 -12.64 6.20 -6.10
C GLN A 204 -11.53 6.44 -7.13
N LEU A 205 -11.85 6.32 -8.42
CA LEU A 205 -10.92 6.67 -9.49
C LEU A 205 -10.55 8.17 -9.45
N ASP A 206 -11.54 9.06 -9.31
CA ASP A 206 -11.28 10.49 -9.17
C ASP A 206 -10.41 10.81 -7.96
N ASN A 207 -10.70 10.19 -6.80
CA ASN A 207 -9.90 10.35 -5.59
C ASN A 207 -8.44 9.89 -5.80
N ALA A 208 -8.24 8.75 -6.45
CA ALA A 208 -6.91 8.25 -6.76
C ALA A 208 -6.13 9.22 -7.67
N LEU A 209 -6.77 9.71 -8.74
CA LEU A 209 -6.17 10.65 -9.68
C LEU A 209 -5.83 11.99 -9.02
N VAL A 210 -6.72 12.53 -8.17
CA VAL A 210 -6.46 13.76 -7.42
C VAL A 210 -5.30 13.58 -6.45
N ASN A 211 -5.21 12.46 -5.73
CA ASN A 211 -4.09 12.18 -4.82
C ASN A 211 -2.74 12.10 -5.56
N LEU A 212 -2.71 11.46 -6.73
CA LEU A 212 -1.52 11.42 -7.57
C LEU A 212 -1.13 12.82 -8.05
N ALA A 213 -2.11 13.63 -8.49
CA ALA A 213 -1.86 14.99 -8.97
C ALA A 213 -1.33 15.92 -7.87
N LEU A 214 -1.84 15.80 -6.64
CA LEU A 214 -1.34 16.55 -5.49
C LEU A 214 0.11 16.16 -5.14
N ASN A 215 0.45 14.87 -5.22
CA ASN A 215 1.82 14.42 -5.04
C ASN A 215 2.76 14.94 -6.13
N ALA A 216 2.31 14.89 -7.39
CA ALA A 216 3.04 15.45 -8.53
C ALA A 216 3.28 16.97 -8.38
N ARG A 217 2.24 17.72 -7.96
CA ARG A 217 2.37 19.15 -7.65
C ARG A 217 3.47 19.42 -6.64
N ASP A 218 3.46 18.66 -5.54
CA ASP A 218 4.42 18.84 -4.45
C ASP A 218 5.85 18.45 -4.89
N ALA A 219 6.00 17.54 -5.87
CA ALA A 219 7.26 17.20 -6.51
C ALA A 219 7.75 18.26 -7.52
N MET A 220 6.88 19.20 -7.92
CA MET A 220 7.16 20.24 -8.93
C MET A 220 7.04 21.68 -8.37
N PRO A 221 7.79 22.06 -7.33
CA PRO A 221 7.65 23.37 -6.65
C PRO A 221 8.00 24.57 -7.57
N ARG A 222 8.69 24.34 -8.67
CA ARG A 222 9.07 25.35 -9.67
C ARG A 222 8.25 25.28 -10.94
N GLY A 223 7.15 24.52 -10.95
CA GLY A 223 6.38 24.22 -12.15
C GLY A 223 6.93 23.01 -12.90
N GLY A 224 6.25 22.64 -13.98
CA GLY A 224 6.57 21.48 -14.79
C GLY A 224 5.40 21.02 -15.64
N SER A 225 5.41 19.76 -16.06
CA SER A 225 4.31 19.14 -16.81
C SER A 225 3.80 17.90 -16.10
N LEU A 226 2.48 17.74 -16.14
CA LEU A 226 1.76 16.58 -15.63
C LEU A 226 0.94 15.98 -16.78
N SER A 227 1.21 14.74 -17.17
CA SER A 227 0.47 14.01 -18.18
C SER A 227 -0.41 12.96 -17.54
N LEU A 228 -1.70 12.96 -17.88
CA LEU A 228 -2.67 11.96 -17.49
C LEU A 228 -2.98 11.10 -18.73
N GLU A 229 -2.58 9.83 -18.71
CA GLU A 229 -2.63 8.94 -19.86
C GLU A 229 -3.55 7.75 -19.61
N ALA A 230 -4.33 7.33 -20.60
CA ALA A 230 -5.06 6.06 -20.60
C ALA A 230 -4.81 5.30 -21.90
N ARG A 231 -4.45 4.03 -21.80
CA ARG A 231 -4.12 3.17 -22.94
C ARG A 231 -4.67 1.76 -22.74
N PRO A 232 -5.10 1.08 -23.82
CA PRO A 232 -5.37 -0.35 -23.76
C PRO A 232 -4.09 -1.09 -23.33
N TYR A 233 -4.22 -2.09 -22.48
CA TYR A 233 -3.11 -2.91 -22.03
C TYR A 233 -3.54 -4.37 -21.97
N ARG A 234 -2.78 -5.27 -22.60
CA ARG A 234 -3.07 -6.71 -22.60
C ARG A 234 -2.05 -7.45 -21.76
N VAL A 235 -2.56 -8.21 -20.80
CA VAL A 235 -1.75 -9.11 -19.99
C VAL A 235 -1.77 -10.49 -20.64
N GLU A 236 -0.59 -11.00 -21.05
CA GLU A 236 -0.44 -12.31 -21.68
C GLU A 236 -0.29 -13.40 -20.60
N ALA A 237 -0.79 -14.62 -20.92
CA ALA A 237 -0.60 -15.78 -20.07
C ALA A 237 0.90 -16.18 -20.05
N GLY A 238 1.48 -16.29 -18.85
CA GLY A 238 2.87 -16.78 -18.69
C GLY A 238 3.88 -15.74 -18.22
N LEU A 239 3.49 -14.49 -17.97
CA LEU A 239 4.32 -13.58 -17.19
C LEU A 239 4.29 -14.01 -15.72
N LEU A 240 5.33 -14.68 -15.29
CA LEU A 240 5.48 -15.31 -13.96
C LEU A 240 5.44 -14.33 -12.77
N ASP A 241 5.60 -13.03 -13.01
CA ASP A 241 5.58 -11.98 -11.97
C ASP A 241 4.30 -11.09 -12.01
N SER A 242 3.32 -11.41 -12.84
CA SER A 242 2.10 -10.62 -12.96
C SER A 242 1.11 -10.99 -11.87
N VAL A 243 0.80 -10.05 -11.00
CA VAL A 243 -0.30 -10.14 -10.02
C VAL A 243 -1.67 -10.14 -10.75
N LEU A 244 -1.69 -9.74 -12.03
CA LEU A 244 -2.88 -9.62 -12.85
C LEU A 244 -3.15 -10.92 -13.60
N GLU A 245 -4.43 -11.29 -13.68
CA GLU A 245 -4.87 -12.39 -14.54
C GLU A 245 -4.72 -12.03 -16.03
N PRO A 246 -4.46 -13.00 -16.91
CA PRO A 246 -4.43 -12.76 -18.34
C PRO A 246 -5.75 -12.15 -18.84
N GLY A 247 -5.68 -11.04 -19.57
CA GLY A 247 -6.88 -10.33 -20.04
C GLY A 247 -6.58 -8.97 -20.66
N ASP A 248 -7.65 -8.31 -21.07
CA ASP A 248 -7.59 -6.94 -21.60
C ASP A 248 -7.88 -5.95 -20.48
N TYR A 249 -6.98 -5.01 -20.27
CA TYR A 249 -7.01 -3.99 -19.24
C TYR A 249 -6.92 -2.59 -19.85
N ILE A 250 -7.22 -1.59 -19.05
CA ILE A 250 -6.90 -0.18 -19.35
C ILE A 250 -5.82 0.25 -18.35
N ARG A 251 -4.67 0.61 -18.88
CA ARG A 251 -3.60 1.23 -18.08
C ARG A 251 -3.85 2.71 -17.98
N ILE A 252 -4.05 3.23 -16.78
CA ILE A 252 -4.08 4.65 -16.47
C ILE A 252 -2.74 5.02 -15.84
N ALA A 253 -2.07 6.03 -16.34
CA ALA A 253 -0.79 6.52 -15.85
C ALA A 253 -0.83 8.02 -15.64
N MET A 254 -0.14 8.49 -14.60
CA MET A 254 0.12 9.89 -14.35
C MET A 254 1.63 10.08 -14.35
N VAL A 255 2.12 10.95 -15.23
CA VAL A 255 3.55 11.19 -15.46
C VAL A 255 3.86 12.64 -15.16
N ASP A 256 4.74 12.89 -14.20
CA ASP A 256 5.21 14.23 -13.84
C ASP A 256 6.70 14.43 -14.18
N THR A 257 7.11 15.69 -14.27
CA THR A 257 8.51 16.09 -14.46
C THR A 257 9.17 16.57 -13.17
N GLY A 258 8.68 16.11 -12.04
CA GLY A 258 9.14 16.50 -10.71
C GLY A 258 10.46 15.87 -10.27
N ALA A 259 10.75 15.98 -8.99
CA ALA A 259 12.00 15.48 -8.39
C ALA A 259 12.15 13.94 -8.41
N GLY A 260 11.04 13.21 -8.66
CA GLY A 260 11.01 11.75 -8.61
C GLY A 260 11.06 11.18 -7.19
N ILE A 261 11.24 9.85 -7.10
CA ILE A 261 11.31 9.11 -5.84
C ILE A 261 12.68 8.45 -5.74
N GLU A 262 13.37 8.66 -4.61
CA GLU A 262 14.66 8.02 -4.36
C GLU A 262 14.49 6.48 -4.27
N PRO A 263 15.41 5.69 -4.86
CA PRO A 263 15.31 4.22 -4.90
C PRO A 263 15.19 3.58 -3.51
N GLU A 264 15.83 4.18 -2.48
CA GLU A 264 15.84 3.67 -1.11
C GLU A 264 14.48 3.74 -0.45
N ILE A 265 13.64 4.72 -0.82
CA ILE A 265 12.29 4.91 -0.24
C ILE A 265 11.19 4.34 -1.12
N ALA A 266 11.46 4.02 -2.38
CA ALA A 266 10.47 3.51 -3.33
C ALA A 266 9.67 2.29 -2.81
N PRO A 267 10.26 1.31 -2.10
CA PRO A 267 9.50 0.19 -1.54
C PRO A 267 8.49 0.59 -0.46
N ARG A 268 8.70 1.77 0.18
CA ARG A 268 7.94 2.23 1.33
C ARG A 268 6.88 3.27 1.02
N VAL A 269 6.87 3.83 -0.19
CA VAL A 269 5.97 4.96 -0.54
C VAL A 269 4.49 4.62 -0.47
N PHE A 270 4.14 3.33 -0.51
CA PHE A 270 2.78 2.84 -0.35
C PHE A 270 2.42 2.46 1.09
N GLU A 271 3.38 2.49 2.03
CA GLU A 271 3.10 2.27 3.45
C GLU A 271 2.20 3.39 3.99
N PRO A 272 1.12 3.08 4.71
CA PRO A 272 0.29 4.10 5.35
C PRO A 272 1.13 4.98 6.30
N PHE A 273 0.87 6.30 6.27
CA PHE A 273 1.57 7.33 7.06
C PHE A 273 3.04 7.57 6.67
N PHE A 274 3.59 6.88 5.68
CA PHE A 274 4.93 7.16 5.21
C PHE A 274 4.95 8.48 4.43
N THR A 275 5.81 9.41 4.84
CA THR A 275 6.00 10.70 4.19
C THR A 275 7.43 11.19 4.35
N THR A 276 7.95 11.85 3.33
CA THR A 276 9.23 12.57 3.36
C THR A 276 9.04 14.06 3.60
N LYS A 277 7.80 14.54 3.68
CA LYS A 277 7.46 15.94 3.92
C LYS A 277 7.59 16.30 5.41
N PRO A 278 7.84 17.59 5.74
CA PRO A 278 7.83 18.06 7.12
C PRO A 278 6.51 17.73 7.84
N ILE A 279 6.59 17.67 9.17
CA ILE A 279 5.41 17.40 10.01
C ILE A 279 4.35 18.48 9.75
N GLY A 280 3.17 18.06 9.31
CA GLY A 280 2.03 18.93 8.98
C GLY A 280 1.79 19.12 7.47
N ASP A 281 2.77 18.92 6.62
CA ASP A 281 2.65 19.15 5.16
C ASP A 281 2.30 17.88 4.38
N GLY A 282 2.41 16.71 4.99
CA GLY A 282 2.08 15.42 4.36
C GLY A 282 1.43 14.45 5.31
N THR A 283 0.32 13.83 4.89
CA THR A 283 -0.40 12.82 5.69
C THR A 283 0.18 11.42 5.54
N GLY A 284 0.96 11.17 4.48
CA GLY A 284 1.45 9.84 4.13
C GLY A 284 0.35 8.83 3.73
N LEU A 285 -0.88 9.31 3.44
CA LEU A 285 -2.01 8.44 3.10
C LEU A 285 -2.34 8.45 1.60
N GLY A 286 -1.89 9.44 0.83
CA GLY A 286 -2.27 9.61 -0.57
C GLY A 286 -1.92 8.40 -1.45
N LEU A 287 -0.67 7.94 -1.42
CA LEU A 287 -0.22 6.80 -2.22
C LEU A 287 -0.75 5.46 -1.71
N SER A 288 -0.92 5.29 -0.39
CA SER A 288 -1.54 4.08 0.17
C SER A 288 -3.01 3.94 -0.22
N MET A 289 -3.76 5.06 -0.34
CA MET A 289 -5.14 5.06 -0.89
C MET A 289 -5.17 4.66 -2.37
N VAL A 290 -4.24 5.19 -3.17
CA VAL A 290 -4.12 4.80 -4.60
C VAL A 290 -3.83 3.31 -4.73
N TYR A 291 -2.93 2.79 -3.90
CA TYR A 291 -2.59 1.37 -3.89
C TYR A 291 -3.77 0.49 -3.48
N GLY A 292 -4.50 0.88 -2.43
CA GLY A 292 -5.71 0.17 -1.99
C GLY A 292 -6.83 0.17 -3.02
N PHE A 293 -6.97 1.23 -3.83
CA PHE A 293 -7.93 1.29 -4.92
C PHE A 293 -7.51 0.39 -6.11
N ALA A 294 -6.22 0.31 -6.41
CA ALA A 294 -5.69 -0.47 -7.54
C ALA A 294 -5.65 -1.98 -7.28
N LYS A 295 -5.74 -2.42 -6.01
CA LYS A 295 -5.76 -3.83 -5.57
C LYS A 295 -7.18 -4.40 -5.57
#